data_b896fe2be5efb209acb155cbdd090e30
#
_entry.id   b896fe2be5efb209acb155cbdd090e30
#
_cell.length_a   1.000
_cell.length_b   1.000
_cell.length_c   1.000
_cell.angle_alpha   90.00
_cell.angle_beta   90.00
_cell.angle_gamma   90.00
#
_symmetry.space_group_name_H-M   'P 1'
#
loop_
_entity.id
_entity.type
_entity.pdbx_description
1 polymer ?
#
loop_
_entity_poly.entity_id
_entity_poly.type
_entity_poly.pdbx_seq_one_letter_code
_entity_poly.pdbx_strand_id
1 'polypeptide(L)'
;RSTLFPYTTLFRSSYFLGSVVSYYRKDVDNDRKIIDGQQRLTSLYAVMKGKKVINSKFDEKAIVISYCPLQDKFEVGYSATKKDPEWIYNISELFTTSNTFKYIGDFIQHLHDYRASKGEELTDEEQGVIAERINAVVNLKSHTLPVFDIKSNAEEEDVSEIFVRVNSGGVSLKQNDFILTLLSLYWDDGRREIEEFSKESTYPTKGKTTSYNQITTVSAQDIIRVVMAYAFDRARLKYGYKLLRGADFDRRGAVDDELRVQRFDTLKAKLLDILDLHSWHEFLKAIMNAGYLSGDLILSGNAIFYSYAFYLIAKHRFNASYNENMHLTSLWFFYASLISLYTGSFESTVESHLNSIKELTTLDEYKNFILSRVNERLTNDYFDITLLGSEGLAVSGRGNNAWNAYVASLNIMDAKILFSKSSLLVSKLFEPGTDGNRKSLEKHHLFPKAYLKSLGYPDSKINQMANYAFIDWKDNMDILDDAPSVYYPIVCEGKSEDEIRRMEEENALPHGWENMAYEDFLEARRKLMAAKIKAAYELLKKNVE
;
A
#
# COMPACT_ATOMS: atom_id res chain seq x y z
N ARG A 1 -1.61 9.47 6.04
CA ARG A 1 -0.65 10.56 6.37
C ARG A 1 0.69 10.09 5.87
N SER A 2 1.10 10.54 4.67
CA SER A 2 2.43 10.30 4.14
C SER A 2 3.43 10.88 5.13
N THR A 3 4.33 10.05 5.62
CA THR A 3 5.56 10.48 6.28
C THR A 3 6.50 11.09 5.23
N LEU A 4 6.09 12.21 4.66
CA LEU A 4 7.02 13.17 4.12
C LEU A 4 7.84 13.63 5.32
N PHE A 5 9.15 13.38 5.31
CA PHE A 5 10.08 14.02 6.23
C PHE A 5 9.72 15.49 6.31
N PRO A 6 9.76 16.12 7.46
CA PRO A 6 9.50 17.54 7.57
C PRO A 6 10.64 18.26 6.84
N TYR A 7 10.44 18.50 5.55
CA TYR A 7 11.34 19.37 4.73
C TYR A 7 11.62 20.70 5.44
N THR A 8 10.66 21.12 6.27
CA THR A 8 10.78 22.28 7.17
C THR A 8 11.93 22.14 8.17
N THR A 9 12.32 20.94 8.59
CA THR A 9 13.45 20.75 9.51
C THR A 9 14.79 21.03 8.81
N LEU A 10 14.89 20.83 7.50
CA LEU A 10 16.09 21.19 6.71
C LEU A 10 16.36 22.70 6.68
N PHE A 11 15.29 23.51 6.78
CA PHE A 11 15.39 24.97 6.69
C PHE A 11 15.23 25.65 8.07
N ARG A 12 14.79 24.92 9.11
CA ARG A 12 14.58 25.47 10.46
C ARG A 12 15.85 25.73 11.27
N SER A 13 16.95 25.10 10.93
CA SER A 13 18.19 25.34 11.67
C SER A 13 19.26 25.91 10.75
N SER A 14 19.57 27.16 10.93
CA SER A 14 20.78 27.80 10.42
C SER A 14 22.06 27.06 10.86
N TYR A 15 21.96 26.06 11.72
CA TYR A 15 23.07 25.37 12.36
C TYR A 15 23.20 23.88 12.06
N PHE A 16 22.23 23.21 11.41
CA PHE A 16 22.29 21.77 11.21
C PHE A 16 21.69 21.31 9.88
N LEU A 17 22.40 21.54 8.79
CA LEU A 17 22.14 20.81 7.53
C LEU A 17 22.64 19.36 7.59
N GLY A 18 23.20 18.95 8.71
CA GLY A 18 23.76 17.61 8.91
C GLY A 18 24.96 17.33 8.01
N SER A 19 25.81 16.43 8.42
CA SER A 19 26.92 15.96 7.58
C SER A 19 26.42 14.99 6.51
N VAL A 20 27.04 15.01 5.35
CA VAL A 20 26.89 14.00 4.30
C VAL A 20 28.03 13.01 4.46
N VAL A 21 27.71 11.71 4.45
CA VAL A 21 28.73 10.66 4.47
C VAL A 21 28.86 10.09 3.07
N SER A 22 30.07 10.13 2.50
CA SER A 22 30.37 9.55 1.21
C SER A 22 31.46 8.49 1.31
N TYR A 23 31.44 7.55 0.37
CA TYR A 23 32.37 6.43 0.27
C TYR A 23 32.89 6.31 -1.16
N TYR A 24 34.20 6.07 -1.33
CA TYR A 24 34.81 5.78 -2.61
C TYR A 24 34.75 4.30 -2.94
N ARG A 25 34.21 3.97 -4.10
CA ARG A 25 34.19 2.60 -4.62
C ARG A 25 35.61 2.20 -5.08
N LYS A 26 36.07 1.01 -4.66
CA LYS A 26 37.39 0.49 -5.06
C LYS A 26 37.48 0.15 -6.56
N ASP A 27 36.35 -0.15 -7.20
CA ASP A 27 36.31 -0.75 -8.55
C ASP A 27 36.10 0.27 -9.66
N VAL A 28 35.88 1.54 -9.36
CA VAL A 28 35.58 2.59 -10.35
C VAL A 28 36.33 3.85 -9.96
N ASP A 29 37.23 4.29 -10.83
CA ASP A 29 37.97 5.54 -10.65
C ASP A 29 37.01 6.74 -10.51
N ASN A 30 37.07 7.42 -9.37
CA ASN A 30 36.32 8.64 -9.01
C ASN A 30 34.80 8.51 -8.72
N ASP A 31 34.26 7.35 -8.51
CA ASP A 31 32.83 7.23 -8.14
C ASP A 31 32.64 7.28 -6.62
N ARG A 32 32.00 8.35 -6.14
CA ARG A 32 31.59 8.52 -4.74
C ARG A 32 30.16 8.06 -4.56
N LYS A 33 29.94 7.12 -3.66
CA LYS A 33 28.59 6.78 -3.21
C LYS A 33 28.23 7.54 -1.94
N ILE A 34 27.08 8.20 -1.95
CA ILE A 34 26.54 8.85 -0.75
C ILE A 34 25.81 7.78 0.07
N ILE A 35 26.29 7.51 1.28
CA ILE A 35 25.69 6.54 2.19
C ILE A 35 24.73 7.15 3.20
N ASP A 36 24.94 8.40 3.59
CA ASP A 36 23.98 9.16 4.39
C ASP A 36 23.79 10.56 3.83
N GLY A 37 22.59 11.11 4.00
CA GLY A 37 22.22 12.44 3.53
C GLY A 37 21.64 12.48 2.12
N GLN A 38 21.45 11.35 1.43
CA GLN A 38 20.88 11.31 0.07
C GLN A 38 19.54 12.05 -0.02
N GLN A 39 18.61 11.78 0.89
CA GLN A 39 17.29 12.43 0.88
C GLN A 39 17.40 13.94 1.11
N ARG A 40 18.30 14.36 2.00
CA ARG A 40 18.56 15.80 2.29
C ARG A 40 19.11 16.50 1.07
N LEU A 41 20.15 15.93 0.45
CA LEU A 41 20.74 16.49 -0.77
C LEU A 41 19.77 16.52 -1.95
N THR A 42 19.03 15.44 -2.16
CA THR A 42 18.02 15.36 -3.23
C THR A 42 16.93 16.42 -3.04
N SER A 43 16.46 16.60 -1.81
CA SER A 43 15.43 17.61 -1.49
C SER A 43 15.96 19.02 -1.67
N LEU A 44 17.18 19.32 -1.18
CA LEU A 44 17.83 20.61 -1.37
C LEU A 44 18.06 20.91 -2.85
N TYR A 45 18.61 19.95 -3.59
CA TYR A 45 18.85 20.10 -5.02
C TYR A 45 17.54 20.35 -5.78
N ALA A 46 16.49 19.57 -5.50
CA ALA A 46 15.20 19.69 -6.14
C ALA A 46 14.57 21.07 -5.89
N VAL A 47 14.59 21.55 -4.65
CA VAL A 47 14.06 22.87 -4.28
C VAL A 47 14.92 23.98 -4.89
N MET A 48 16.25 23.94 -4.75
CA MET A 48 17.13 24.99 -5.26
C MET A 48 17.17 25.08 -6.79
N LYS A 49 16.95 23.97 -7.49
CA LYS A 49 16.94 23.92 -8.97
C LYS A 49 15.54 23.88 -9.57
N GLY A 50 14.47 23.89 -8.76
CA GLY A 50 13.09 23.79 -9.24
C GLY A 50 12.83 22.47 -9.99
N LYS A 51 13.51 21.38 -9.58
CA LYS A 51 13.39 20.07 -10.23
C LYS A 51 12.36 19.19 -9.52
N LYS A 52 11.73 18.31 -10.27
CA LYS A 52 10.91 17.26 -9.71
C LYS A 52 11.78 16.11 -9.19
N VAL A 53 11.30 15.41 -8.21
CA VAL A 53 11.88 14.18 -7.65
C VAL A 53 10.95 13.01 -7.87
N ILE A 54 11.51 11.81 -7.94
CA ILE A 54 10.76 10.57 -7.99
C ILE A 54 10.48 10.14 -6.54
N ASN A 55 9.19 9.94 -6.21
CA ASN A 55 8.79 9.44 -4.90
C ASN A 55 8.93 7.92 -4.79
N SER A 56 8.61 7.33 -3.62
CA SER A 56 8.65 5.88 -3.39
C SER A 56 7.64 5.08 -4.22
N LYS A 57 6.71 5.76 -4.90
CA LYS A 57 5.75 5.16 -5.84
C LYS A 57 6.16 5.38 -7.30
N PHE A 58 7.39 5.85 -7.53
CA PHE A 58 7.94 6.21 -8.84
C PHE A 58 7.22 7.37 -9.57
N ASP A 59 6.34 8.13 -8.88
CA ASP A 59 5.73 9.32 -9.45
C ASP A 59 6.69 10.50 -9.40
N GLU A 60 6.72 11.31 -10.45
CA GLU A 60 7.39 12.60 -10.43
C GLU A 60 6.59 13.65 -9.64
N LYS A 61 7.21 14.20 -8.59
CA LYS A 61 6.60 15.25 -7.76
C LYS A 61 7.53 16.41 -7.54
N ALA A 62 6.99 17.63 -7.58
CA ALA A 62 7.69 18.81 -7.13
C ALA A 62 7.66 18.88 -5.60
N ILE A 63 8.79 19.22 -5.00
CA ILE A 63 8.88 19.56 -3.58
C ILE A 63 8.64 21.07 -3.49
N VAL A 64 7.50 21.45 -2.92
CA VAL A 64 7.14 22.85 -2.72
C VAL A 64 7.32 23.20 -1.25
N ILE A 65 8.22 24.14 -0.97
CA ILE A 65 8.44 24.72 0.36
C ILE A 65 7.99 26.16 0.31
N SER A 66 7.11 26.53 1.21
CA SER A 66 6.65 27.90 1.42
C SER A 66 7.45 28.56 2.54
N TYR A 67 7.66 29.85 2.44
CA TYR A 67 8.38 30.66 3.43
C TYR A 67 7.61 31.93 3.76
N CYS A 68 7.38 32.20 5.04
CA CYS A 68 6.86 33.48 5.53
C CYS A 68 8.01 34.32 6.09
N PRO A 69 8.46 35.39 5.39
CA PRO A 69 9.58 36.19 5.85
C PRO A 69 9.32 36.92 7.18
N LEU A 70 8.11 37.39 7.44
CA LEU A 70 7.77 38.08 8.68
C LEU A 70 7.87 37.18 9.91
N GLN A 71 7.48 35.91 9.77
CA GLN A 71 7.52 34.94 10.87
C GLN A 71 8.83 34.15 10.92
N ASP A 72 9.70 34.30 9.91
CA ASP A 72 10.88 33.44 9.69
C ASP A 72 10.54 31.94 9.71
N LYS A 73 9.49 31.57 8.99
CA LYS A 73 8.89 30.23 9.08
C LYS A 73 8.83 29.56 7.74
N PHE A 74 9.30 28.30 7.69
CA PHE A 74 9.15 27.41 6.54
C PHE A 74 8.04 26.39 6.78
N GLU A 75 7.23 26.15 5.74
CA GLU A 75 6.22 25.09 5.73
C GLU A 75 6.19 24.37 4.37
N VAL A 76 5.61 23.16 4.33
CA VAL A 76 5.28 22.51 3.08
C VAL A 76 4.20 23.33 2.37
N GLY A 77 4.38 23.61 1.08
CA GLY A 77 3.42 24.37 0.29
C GLY A 77 2.08 23.65 0.14
N TYR A 78 1.00 24.31 0.52
CA TYR A 78 -0.37 23.82 0.40
C TYR A 78 -1.32 24.97 0.03
N SER A 79 -2.61 24.65 -0.13
CA SER A 79 -3.57 25.62 -0.68
C SER A 79 -3.72 26.91 0.15
N ALA A 80 -3.54 26.84 1.48
CA ALA A 80 -3.61 28.04 2.32
C ALA A 80 -2.37 28.92 2.12
N THR A 81 -1.14 28.36 2.21
CA THR A 81 0.10 29.14 1.98
C THR A 81 0.19 29.71 0.56
N LYS A 82 -0.48 29.05 -0.43
CA LYS A 82 -0.57 29.58 -1.79
C LYS A 82 -1.46 30.80 -1.93
N LYS A 83 -2.48 30.91 -1.09
CA LYS A 83 -3.48 32.00 -1.15
C LYS A 83 -3.14 33.16 -0.21
N ASP A 84 -2.21 32.95 0.70
CA ASP A 84 -1.83 33.93 1.70
C ASP A 84 -0.65 34.78 1.19
N PRO A 85 -0.85 36.09 0.95
CA PRO A 85 0.19 36.99 0.46
C PRO A 85 1.40 37.19 1.39
N GLU A 86 1.31 36.80 2.66
CA GLU A 86 2.45 36.82 3.59
C GLU A 86 3.45 35.71 3.31
N TRP A 87 3.09 34.74 2.46
CA TRP A 87 3.91 33.58 2.14
C TRP A 87 4.49 33.65 0.72
N ILE A 88 5.77 33.41 0.61
CA ILE A 88 6.38 32.98 -0.63
C ILE A 88 6.03 31.51 -0.81
N TYR A 89 5.09 31.21 -1.69
CA TYR A 89 4.54 29.84 -1.84
C TYR A 89 5.58 28.81 -2.20
N ASN A 90 6.52 29.15 -3.08
CA ASN A 90 7.55 28.23 -3.55
C ASN A 90 8.93 28.91 -3.55
N ILE A 91 9.74 28.60 -2.54
CA ILE A 91 11.08 29.19 -2.41
C ILE A 91 12.02 28.85 -3.58
N SER A 92 11.70 27.86 -4.44
CA SER A 92 12.48 27.59 -5.64
C SER A 92 12.58 28.81 -6.55
N GLU A 93 11.60 29.70 -6.53
CA GLU A 93 11.59 30.95 -7.28
C GLU A 93 12.73 31.87 -6.87
N LEU A 94 13.05 31.92 -5.56
CA LEU A 94 14.16 32.72 -5.02
C LEU A 94 15.54 32.24 -5.55
N PHE A 95 15.67 30.95 -5.82
CA PHE A 95 16.91 30.37 -6.30
C PHE A 95 17.06 30.44 -7.82
N THR A 96 15.95 30.55 -8.55
CA THR A 96 15.94 30.55 -10.02
C THR A 96 15.78 31.95 -10.62
N THR A 97 15.37 32.95 -9.84
CA THR A 97 15.24 34.33 -10.31
C THR A 97 16.60 34.91 -10.75
N SER A 98 16.61 35.63 -11.84
CA SER A 98 17.77 36.37 -12.34
C SER A 98 18.01 37.70 -11.59
N ASN A 99 16.99 38.23 -10.91
CA ASN A 99 17.04 39.51 -10.20
C ASN A 99 16.31 39.41 -8.86
N THR A 100 17.07 39.03 -7.82
CA THR A 100 16.56 38.91 -6.45
C THR A 100 16.06 40.24 -5.89
N PHE A 101 16.71 41.35 -6.24
CA PHE A 101 16.32 42.67 -5.75
C PHE A 101 14.94 43.08 -6.25
N LYS A 102 14.69 42.84 -7.53
CA LYS A 102 13.35 43.06 -8.11
C LYS A 102 12.29 42.14 -7.45
N TYR A 103 12.62 40.87 -7.25
CA TYR A 103 11.68 39.93 -6.61
C TYR A 103 11.28 40.40 -5.20
N ILE A 104 12.25 40.85 -4.40
CA ILE A 104 11.97 41.38 -3.05
C ILE A 104 11.08 42.61 -3.13
N GLY A 105 11.36 43.54 -4.05
CA GLY A 105 10.53 44.74 -4.23
C GLY A 105 9.11 44.40 -4.63
N ASP A 106 8.92 43.50 -5.59
CA ASP A 106 7.60 43.04 -6.04
C ASP A 106 6.83 42.33 -4.91
N PHE A 107 7.48 41.54 -4.10
CA PHE A 107 6.86 40.86 -2.94
C PHE A 107 6.42 41.87 -1.87
N ILE A 108 7.28 42.80 -1.51
CA ILE A 108 6.98 43.85 -0.52
C ILE A 108 5.80 44.72 -1.00
N GLN A 109 5.81 45.13 -2.28
CA GLN A 109 4.71 45.90 -2.86
C GLN A 109 3.38 45.14 -2.82
N HIS A 110 3.40 43.86 -3.20
CA HIS A 110 2.21 43.01 -3.17
C HIS A 110 1.66 42.86 -1.74
N LEU A 111 2.52 42.66 -0.75
CA LEU A 111 2.13 42.55 0.65
C LEU A 111 1.61 43.87 1.22
N HIS A 112 2.23 45.00 0.83
CA HIS A 112 1.78 46.35 1.18
C HIS A 112 0.35 46.61 0.67
N ASP A 113 0.09 46.33 -0.61
CA ASP A 113 -1.23 46.50 -1.22
C ASP A 113 -2.30 45.62 -0.55
N TYR A 114 -1.93 44.39 -0.22
CA TYR A 114 -2.82 43.47 0.51
C TYR A 114 -3.16 43.99 1.91
N ARG A 115 -2.18 44.45 2.71
CA ARG A 115 -2.42 44.99 4.03
C ARG A 115 -3.23 46.30 3.98
N ALA A 116 -2.90 47.17 3.04
CA ALA A 116 -3.68 48.40 2.82
C ALA A 116 -5.16 48.10 2.52
N SER A 117 -5.45 47.05 1.77
CA SER A 117 -6.83 46.60 1.51
C SER A 117 -7.59 46.15 2.76
N LYS A 118 -6.87 45.80 3.81
CA LYS A 118 -7.41 45.44 5.13
C LYS A 118 -7.38 46.59 6.15
N GLY A 119 -6.87 47.77 5.78
CA GLY A 119 -6.68 48.90 6.68
C GLY A 119 -5.47 48.74 7.59
N GLU A 120 -4.52 47.88 7.25
CA GLU A 120 -3.27 47.62 7.96
C GLU A 120 -2.11 48.26 7.18
N GLU A 121 -1.04 48.67 7.89
CA GLU A 121 0.15 49.26 7.31
C GLU A 121 1.33 48.25 7.36
N LEU A 122 2.15 48.22 6.35
CA LEU A 122 3.42 47.49 6.34
C LEU A 122 4.53 48.51 6.63
N THR A 123 5.11 48.42 7.82
CA THR A 123 6.12 49.38 8.30
C THR A 123 7.45 49.25 7.55
N ASP A 124 8.26 50.32 7.54
CA ASP A 124 9.61 50.29 6.94
C ASP A 124 10.51 49.29 7.67
N GLU A 125 10.34 49.06 8.95
CA GLU A 125 11.06 48.07 9.73
C GLU A 125 10.73 46.64 9.24
N GLU A 126 9.44 46.34 9.06
CA GLU A 126 8.98 45.04 8.52
C GLU A 126 9.49 44.80 7.09
N GLN A 127 9.50 45.82 6.24
CA GLN A 127 10.05 45.76 4.89
C GLN A 127 11.55 45.42 4.92
N GLY A 128 12.31 46.04 5.84
CA GLY A 128 13.72 45.74 6.06
C GLY A 128 13.95 44.30 6.49
N VAL A 129 13.16 43.81 7.45
CA VAL A 129 13.21 42.42 7.92
C VAL A 129 12.88 41.44 6.80
N ILE A 130 11.87 41.70 5.98
CA ILE A 130 11.50 40.87 4.83
C ILE A 130 12.69 40.77 3.85
N ALA A 131 13.28 41.90 3.50
CA ALA A 131 14.38 41.96 2.55
C ALA A 131 15.62 41.20 3.06
N GLU A 132 15.99 41.39 4.34
CA GLU A 132 17.09 40.66 4.98
C GLU A 132 16.89 39.15 4.96
N ARG A 133 15.71 38.70 5.38
CA ARG A 133 15.38 37.28 5.51
C ARG A 133 15.25 36.58 4.14
N ILE A 134 14.68 37.24 3.13
CA ILE A 134 14.69 36.70 1.77
C ILE A 134 16.12 36.57 1.24
N ASN A 135 16.97 37.57 1.45
CA ASN A 135 18.38 37.51 1.07
C ASN A 135 19.12 36.38 1.80
N ALA A 136 18.82 36.16 3.09
CA ALA A 136 19.41 35.05 3.84
C ALA A 136 19.03 33.67 3.20
N VAL A 137 17.77 33.50 2.78
CA VAL A 137 17.35 32.29 2.07
C VAL A 137 18.09 32.14 0.73
N VAL A 138 18.19 33.20 -0.06
CA VAL A 138 18.96 33.18 -1.34
C VAL A 138 20.42 32.82 -1.14
N ASN A 139 21.02 33.32 -0.06
CA ASN A 139 22.45 33.08 0.26
C ASN A 139 22.71 31.63 0.73
N LEU A 140 21.70 30.81 0.97
CA LEU A 140 21.88 29.37 1.20
C LEU A 140 22.59 28.66 0.04
N LYS A 141 22.59 29.23 -1.18
CA LYS A 141 23.41 28.74 -2.32
C LYS A 141 24.90 28.67 -2.01
N SER A 142 25.39 29.57 -1.17
CA SER A 142 26.81 29.70 -0.82
C SER A 142 27.17 28.97 0.47
N HIS A 143 26.18 28.32 1.10
CA HIS A 143 26.42 27.59 2.34
C HIS A 143 27.15 26.27 2.06
N THR A 144 28.26 26.05 2.79
CA THR A 144 29.03 24.81 2.66
C THR A 144 28.45 23.71 3.53
N LEU A 145 28.26 22.54 2.93
CA LEU A 145 27.85 21.34 3.66
C LEU A 145 29.11 20.58 4.12
N PRO A 146 29.22 20.22 5.41
CA PRO A 146 30.28 19.34 5.86
C PRO A 146 30.08 17.95 5.27
N VAL A 147 31.12 17.39 4.66
CA VAL A 147 31.14 16.05 4.10
C VAL A 147 32.13 15.20 4.88
N PHE A 148 31.64 14.06 5.37
CA PHE A 148 32.51 13.05 5.98
C PHE A 148 32.87 12.02 4.92
N ASP A 149 34.11 12.08 4.41
CA ASP A 149 34.60 11.14 3.40
C ASP A 149 35.26 9.93 4.05
N ILE A 150 34.68 8.75 3.79
CA ILE A 150 35.31 7.48 4.14
C ILE A 150 36.37 7.17 3.07
N LYS A 151 37.60 6.91 3.51
CA LYS A 151 38.71 6.67 2.60
C LYS A 151 38.49 5.42 1.74
N SER A 152 39.00 5.42 0.52
CA SER A 152 38.88 4.31 -0.44
C SER A 152 39.54 2.99 0.00
N ASN A 153 40.41 3.03 1.01
CA ASN A 153 41.02 1.84 1.61
C ASN A 153 40.23 1.25 2.79
N ALA A 154 39.09 1.84 3.16
CA ALA A 154 38.21 1.25 4.17
C ALA A 154 37.59 -0.04 3.62
N GLU A 155 37.48 -1.06 4.47
CA GLU A 155 36.79 -2.28 4.14
C GLU A 155 35.26 -2.05 4.18
N GLU A 156 34.50 -2.89 3.49
CA GLU A 156 33.03 -2.76 3.41
C GLU A 156 32.38 -2.85 4.80
N GLU A 157 32.99 -3.61 5.71
CA GLU A 157 32.60 -3.70 7.12
C GLU A 157 32.71 -2.37 7.84
N ASP A 158 33.82 -1.67 7.68
CA ASP A 158 34.06 -0.36 8.29
C ASP A 158 33.03 0.65 7.79
N VAL A 159 32.76 0.63 6.49
CA VAL A 159 31.74 1.48 5.87
C VAL A 159 30.37 1.20 6.45
N SER A 160 30.01 -0.08 6.58
CA SER A 160 28.75 -0.54 7.15
C SER A 160 28.63 -0.13 8.62
N GLU A 161 29.70 -0.28 9.43
CA GLU A 161 29.68 0.10 10.84
C GLU A 161 29.57 1.62 11.02
N ILE A 162 30.30 2.41 10.24
CA ILE A 162 30.20 3.87 10.24
C ILE A 162 28.77 4.30 9.89
N PHE A 163 28.18 3.69 8.84
CA PHE A 163 26.81 3.97 8.46
C PHE A 163 25.81 3.70 9.60
N VAL A 164 25.95 2.57 10.29
CA VAL A 164 25.14 2.22 11.46
C VAL A 164 25.30 3.25 12.58
N ARG A 165 26.53 3.65 12.90
CA ARG A 165 26.80 4.59 13.98
C ARG A 165 26.26 5.98 13.69
N VAL A 166 26.44 6.47 12.47
CA VAL A 166 25.93 7.78 12.03
C VAL A 166 24.42 7.83 12.12
N ASN A 167 23.73 6.76 11.68
CA ASN A 167 22.28 6.70 11.72
C ASN A 167 21.69 6.41 13.11
N SER A 168 22.47 5.85 14.04
CA SER A 168 22.00 5.61 15.41
C SER A 168 21.93 6.88 16.27
N GLY A 169 22.65 7.92 15.90
CA GLY A 169 22.68 9.22 16.60
C GLY A 169 21.66 10.26 16.12
N GLY A 170 20.90 9.95 15.06
CA GLY A 170 19.94 10.87 14.41
C GLY A 170 18.50 10.34 14.39
N VAL A 171 17.68 10.87 13.47
CA VAL A 171 16.39 10.28 13.15
C VAL A 171 16.66 8.91 12.52
N SER A 172 16.25 7.84 13.21
CA SER A 172 16.52 6.47 12.76
C SER A 172 15.98 6.27 11.33
N LEU A 173 16.84 5.86 10.40
CA LEU A 173 16.41 5.37 9.09
C LEU A 173 15.38 4.26 9.27
N LYS A 174 14.38 4.23 8.42
CA LYS A 174 13.50 3.07 8.36
C LYS A 174 14.35 1.85 8.03
N GLN A 175 14.11 0.74 8.71
CA GLN A 175 14.88 -0.51 8.52
C GLN A 175 15.05 -0.91 7.05
N ASN A 176 14.09 -0.55 6.21
CA ASN A 176 14.10 -0.86 4.79
C ASN A 176 15.11 -0.06 3.98
N ASP A 177 15.15 1.26 4.20
CA ASP A 177 16.10 2.15 3.52
C ASP A 177 17.54 1.76 3.90
N PHE A 178 17.70 1.32 5.15
CA PHE A 178 18.94 0.78 5.67
C PHE A 178 19.36 -0.51 4.95
N ILE A 179 18.43 -1.49 4.82
CA ILE A 179 18.70 -2.77 4.15
C ILE A 179 19.09 -2.54 2.69
N LEU A 180 18.36 -1.68 1.97
CA LEU A 180 18.66 -1.37 0.56
C LEU A 180 20.01 -0.67 0.40
N THR A 181 20.35 0.22 1.34
CA THR A 181 21.67 0.89 1.32
C THR A 181 22.80 -0.12 1.56
N LEU A 182 22.67 -1.01 2.54
CA LEU A 182 23.65 -2.07 2.75
C LEU A 182 23.73 -3.02 1.55
N LEU A 183 22.59 -3.40 0.96
CA LEU A 183 22.57 -4.21 -0.25
C LEU A 183 23.34 -3.53 -1.39
N SER A 184 23.24 -2.20 -1.51
CA SER A 184 24.02 -1.45 -2.51
C SER A 184 25.53 -1.47 -2.30
N LEU A 185 25.99 -1.69 -1.08
CA LEU A 185 27.41 -1.83 -0.77
C LEU A 185 27.94 -3.21 -1.17
N TYR A 186 27.19 -4.25 -0.82
CA TYR A 186 27.64 -5.63 -1.01
C TYR A 186 27.21 -6.24 -2.35
N TRP A 187 26.08 -5.81 -2.92
CA TRP A 187 25.53 -6.36 -4.16
C TRP A 187 24.60 -5.36 -4.87
N ASP A 188 25.20 -4.40 -5.57
CA ASP A 188 24.45 -3.33 -6.26
C ASP A 188 23.53 -3.83 -7.38
N ASP A 189 23.91 -4.90 -8.09
CA ASP A 189 23.09 -5.47 -9.16
C ASP A 189 21.77 -6.02 -8.60
N GLY A 190 21.82 -6.76 -7.49
CA GLY A 190 20.60 -7.25 -6.85
C GLY A 190 19.69 -6.14 -6.35
N ARG A 191 20.25 -5.04 -5.88
CA ARG A 191 19.46 -3.84 -5.54
C ARG A 191 18.75 -3.29 -6.78
N ARG A 192 19.46 -3.19 -7.91
CA ARG A 192 18.89 -2.69 -9.18
C ARG A 192 17.77 -3.60 -9.70
N GLU A 193 17.95 -4.91 -9.64
CA GLU A 193 16.91 -5.90 -10.03
C GLU A 193 15.64 -5.74 -9.17
N ILE A 194 15.80 -5.58 -7.85
CA ILE A 194 14.69 -5.30 -6.94
C ILE A 194 13.97 -3.99 -7.29
N GLU A 195 14.73 -2.92 -7.53
CA GLU A 195 14.18 -1.61 -7.89
C GLU A 195 13.49 -1.64 -9.27
N GLU A 196 14.05 -2.35 -10.25
CA GLU A 196 13.44 -2.52 -11.58
C GLU A 196 12.13 -3.29 -11.48
N PHE A 197 12.11 -4.44 -10.79
CA PHE A 197 10.89 -5.21 -10.56
C PHE A 197 9.80 -4.36 -9.88
N SER A 198 10.18 -3.59 -8.86
CA SER A 198 9.27 -2.70 -8.14
C SER A 198 8.72 -1.59 -9.05
N LYS A 199 9.58 -0.96 -9.85
CA LYS A 199 9.20 0.08 -10.80
C LYS A 199 8.26 -0.46 -11.88
N GLU A 200 8.60 -1.60 -12.46
CA GLU A 200 7.82 -2.26 -13.52
C GLU A 200 6.44 -2.72 -13.03
N SER A 201 6.26 -2.96 -11.72
CA SER A 201 4.94 -3.27 -11.14
C SER A 201 3.97 -2.09 -11.17
N THR A 202 4.48 -0.85 -11.31
CA THR A 202 3.69 0.39 -11.36
C THR A 202 3.70 1.00 -12.75
N TYR A 203 4.86 1.01 -13.41
CA TYR A 203 5.08 1.62 -14.73
C TYR A 203 5.66 0.60 -15.70
N PRO A 204 4.80 -0.26 -16.30
CA PRO A 204 5.27 -1.34 -17.15
C PRO A 204 5.90 -0.84 -18.45
N THR A 205 6.98 -1.46 -18.86
CA THR A 205 7.59 -1.24 -20.17
C THR A 205 6.69 -1.83 -21.26
N LYS A 206 6.28 -1.00 -22.22
CA LYS A 206 5.40 -1.42 -23.32
C LYS A 206 6.02 -2.56 -24.15
N GLY A 207 5.21 -3.58 -24.42
CA GLY A 207 5.62 -4.71 -25.27
C GLY A 207 6.53 -5.74 -24.60
N LYS A 208 6.76 -5.62 -23.28
CA LYS A 208 7.55 -6.58 -22.49
C LYS A 208 6.68 -7.13 -21.36
N THR A 209 6.84 -8.41 -21.02
CA THR A 209 6.27 -8.98 -19.80
C THR A 209 6.98 -8.37 -18.60
N THR A 210 6.22 -7.84 -17.64
CA THR A 210 6.73 -7.15 -16.46
C THR A 210 6.03 -7.65 -15.21
N SER A 211 6.41 -7.16 -14.04
CA SER A 211 5.74 -7.43 -12.77
C SER A 211 4.38 -6.73 -12.61
N TYR A 212 3.97 -5.91 -13.59
CA TYR A 212 2.71 -5.18 -13.58
C TYR A 212 1.49 -6.10 -13.46
N ASN A 213 0.53 -5.68 -12.65
CA ASN A 213 -0.77 -6.34 -12.48
C ASN A 213 -1.79 -5.36 -11.88
N GLN A 214 -3.08 -5.75 -11.89
CA GLN A 214 -4.18 -4.93 -11.35
C GLN A 214 -4.46 -5.14 -9.86
N ILE A 215 -3.73 -6.05 -9.21
CA ILE A 215 -4.00 -6.46 -7.81
C ILE A 215 -3.16 -5.64 -6.85
N THR A 216 -1.87 -5.45 -7.15
CA THR A 216 -0.94 -4.79 -6.22
C THR A 216 0.23 -4.12 -6.95
N THR A 217 0.79 -3.11 -6.32
CA THR A 217 2.12 -2.61 -6.65
C THR A 217 3.14 -3.18 -5.67
N VAL A 218 4.34 -3.45 -6.13
CA VAL A 218 5.40 -4.07 -5.34
C VAL A 218 6.43 -3.02 -4.96
N SER A 219 6.72 -2.88 -3.68
CA SER A 219 7.85 -2.07 -3.22
C SER A 219 9.09 -2.95 -2.99
N ALA A 220 10.26 -2.34 -3.02
CA ALA A 220 11.50 -3.04 -2.65
C ALA A 220 11.44 -3.64 -1.22
N GLN A 221 10.71 -2.99 -0.32
CA GLN A 221 10.47 -3.48 1.02
C GLN A 221 9.70 -4.81 1.02
N ASP A 222 8.70 -4.92 0.16
CA ASP A 222 7.86 -6.12 0.07
C ASP A 222 8.70 -7.30 -0.43
N ILE A 223 9.58 -7.06 -1.41
CA ILE A 223 10.53 -8.07 -1.90
C ILE A 223 11.45 -8.54 -0.78
N ILE A 224 12.02 -7.63 0.01
CA ILE A 224 12.87 -7.98 1.16
C ILE A 224 12.09 -8.81 2.20
N ARG A 225 10.82 -8.52 2.46
CA ARG A 225 9.97 -9.34 3.34
C ARG A 225 9.79 -10.76 2.79
N VAL A 226 9.54 -10.88 1.49
CA VAL A 226 9.44 -12.18 0.82
C VAL A 226 10.76 -12.94 0.90
N VAL A 227 11.90 -12.26 0.66
CA VAL A 227 13.24 -12.85 0.82
C VAL A 227 13.45 -13.40 2.22
N MET A 228 13.16 -12.60 3.25
CA MET A 228 13.35 -13.04 4.63
C MET A 228 12.49 -14.25 4.99
N ALA A 229 11.24 -14.29 4.51
CA ALA A 229 10.33 -15.39 4.76
C ALA A 229 10.71 -16.66 3.96
N TYR A 230 10.96 -16.52 2.66
CA TYR A 230 11.19 -17.66 1.77
C TYR A 230 12.61 -18.26 1.88
N ALA A 231 13.64 -17.40 1.99
CA ALA A 231 15.03 -17.85 1.99
C ALA A 231 15.56 -18.23 3.39
N PHE A 232 15.02 -17.59 4.43
CA PHE A 232 15.59 -17.65 5.77
C PHE A 232 14.61 -18.04 6.87
N ASP A 233 13.36 -18.35 6.53
CA ASP A 233 12.27 -18.69 7.47
C ASP A 233 12.11 -17.64 8.59
N ARG A 234 12.20 -16.34 8.23
CA ARG A 234 12.12 -15.21 9.16
C ARG A 234 11.15 -14.14 8.64
N ALA A 235 10.30 -13.62 9.53
CA ALA A 235 9.33 -12.58 9.16
C ALA A 235 9.78 -11.16 9.53
N ARG A 236 10.58 -11.01 10.59
CA ARG A 236 10.95 -9.70 11.12
C ARG A 236 12.08 -9.07 10.33
N LEU A 237 11.89 -7.85 9.85
CA LEU A 237 12.91 -7.10 9.09
C LEU A 237 14.24 -6.90 9.83
N LYS A 238 14.23 -6.92 11.18
CA LYS A 238 15.48 -6.86 11.97
C LYS A 238 16.47 -7.99 11.62
N TYR A 239 15.98 -9.11 11.11
CA TYR A 239 16.85 -10.21 10.68
C TYR A 239 17.56 -9.90 9.36
N GLY A 240 16.98 -9.07 8.48
CA GLY A 240 17.65 -8.59 7.28
C GLY A 240 18.95 -7.85 7.59
N TYR A 241 18.93 -7.02 8.64
CA TYR A 241 20.14 -6.38 9.14
C TYR A 241 21.20 -7.37 9.64
N LYS A 242 20.78 -8.37 10.45
CA LYS A 242 21.69 -9.42 10.93
C LYS A 242 22.27 -10.26 9.79
N LEU A 243 21.46 -10.53 8.76
CA LEU A 243 21.88 -11.23 7.54
C LEU A 243 23.04 -10.51 6.87
N LEU A 244 22.86 -9.22 6.55
CA LEU A 244 23.81 -8.42 5.82
C LEU A 244 25.14 -8.22 6.58
N ARG A 245 25.13 -8.34 7.90
CA ARG A 245 26.32 -8.29 8.75
C ARG A 245 26.96 -9.65 9.04
N GLY A 246 26.41 -10.76 8.55
CA GLY A 246 26.89 -12.09 8.94
C GLY A 246 26.66 -12.43 10.42
N ALA A 247 25.75 -11.70 11.11
CA ALA A 247 25.44 -11.97 12.51
C ALA A 247 24.45 -13.11 12.67
N ASP A 248 24.60 -13.96 13.68
CA ASP A 248 23.65 -15.02 13.99
C ASP A 248 22.25 -14.44 14.27
N PHE A 249 21.19 -15.09 13.74
CA PHE A 249 19.82 -14.60 13.91
C PHE A 249 19.32 -14.68 15.34
N ASP A 250 19.71 -15.72 16.05
CA ASP A 250 19.16 -16.09 17.35
C ASP A 250 20.11 -15.75 18.51
N ARG A 251 21.42 -15.60 18.24
CA ARG A 251 22.44 -15.30 19.24
C ARG A 251 22.92 -13.83 19.14
N ARG A 252 23.33 -13.28 20.25
CA ARG A 252 24.15 -12.06 20.31
C ARG A 252 25.60 -12.48 20.11
N GLY A 253 26.12 -12.40 18.91
CA GLY A 253 27.43 -12.89 18.60
C GLY A 253 28.23 -11.95 17.72
N ALA A 254 29.51 -12.26 17.57
CA ALA A 254 30.41 -11.61 16.63
C ALA A 254 29.93 -11.79 15.19
N VAL A 255 30.34 -10.90 14.32
CA VAL A 255 30.16 -10.99 12.87
C VAL A 255 31.03 -12.15 12.37
N ASP A 256 30.46 -12.98 11.50
CA ASP A 256 31.13 -14.11 10.88
C ASP A 256 31.07 -13.93 9.36
N ASP A 257 32.22 -13.76 8.74
CA ASP A 257 32.36 -13.47 7.33
C ASP A 257 31.99 -14.67 6.45
N GLU A 258 32.31 -15.89 6.88
CA GLU A 258 31.92 -17.10 6.14
C GLU A 258 30.40 -17.24 6.13
N LEU A 259 29.77 -17.02 7.27
CA LEU A 259 28.32 -17.03 7.41
C LEU A 259 27.67 -15.91 6.55
N ARG A 260 28.31 -14.74 6.48
CA ARG A 260 27.83 -13.65 5.61
C ARG A 260 27.84 -14.06 4.15
N VAL A 261 28.97 -14.58 3.64
CA VAL A 261 29.10 -15.03 2.25
C VAL A 261 28.06 -16.12 1.94
N GLN A 262 27.94 -17.14 2.77
CA GLN A 262 26.94 -18.19 2.58
C GLN A 262 25.51 -17.65 2.52
N ARG A 263 25.17 -16.68 3.35
CA ARG A 263 23.85 -16.06 3.34
C ARG A 263 23.61 -15.19 2.11
N PHE A 264 24.65 -14.49 1.64
CA PHE A 264 24.55 -13.75 0.38
C PHE A 264 24.36 -14.67 -0.81
N ASP A 265 25.01 -15.80 -0.87
CA ASP A 265 24.82 -16.79 -1.94
C ASP A 265 23.39 -17.36 -1.90
N THR A 266 22.88 -17.65 -0.71
CA THR A 266 21.47 -18.05 -0.52
C THR A 266 20.52 -16.93 -0.97
N LEU A 267 20.78 -15.69 -0.57
CA LEU A 267 19.99 -14.52 -0.97
C LEU A 267 19.94 -14.38 -2.50
N LYS A 268 21.10 -14.45 -3.17
CA LYS A 268 21.20 -14.32 -4.63
C LYS A 268 20.39 -15.41 -5.34
N ALA A 269 20.59 -16.67 -4.95
CA ALA A 269 19.87 -17.79 -5.54
C ALA A 269 18.35 -17.67 -5.36
N LYS A 270 17.91 -17.28 -4.16
CA LYS A 270 16.48 -17.15 -3.84
C LYS A 270 15.83 -15.90 -4.40
N LEU A 271 16.57 -14.83 -4.62
CA LEU A 271 16.06 -13.64 -5.27
C LEU A 271 15.65 -13.93 -6.72
N LEU A 272 16.36 -14.78 -7.44
CA LEU A 272 15.97 -15.21 -8.79
C LEU A 272 14.59 -15.87 -8.80
N ASP A 273 14.30 -16.75 -7.83
CA ASP A 273 12.98 -17.38 -7.68
C ASP A 273 11.88 -16.33 -7.41
N ILE A 274 12.20 -15.30 -6.58
CA ILE A 274 11.25 -14.26 -6.18
C ILE A 274 10.94 -13.30 -7.34
N LEU A 275 11.95 -12.94 -8.14
CA LEU A 275 11.81 -12.01 -9.25
C LEU A 275 11.40 -12.72 -10.56
N ASP A 276 11.25 -14.04 -10.54
CA ASP A 276 10.76 -14.80 -11.71
C ASP A 276 9.32 -14.38 -12.05
N LEU A 277 9.17 -13.73 -13.19
CA LEU A 277 7.89 -13.22 -13.67
C LEU A 277 6.84 -14.31 -13.88
N HIS A 278 7.29 -15.54 -14.23
CA HIS A 278 6.38 -16.67 -14.39
C HIS A 278 5.76 -17.06 -13.05
N SER A 279 6.57 -17.28 -12.01
CA SER A 279 6.11 -17.56 -10.65
C SER A 279 5.25 -16.44 -10.09
N TRP A 280 5.62 -15.17 -10.34
CA TRP A 280 4.85 -14.03 -9.91
C TRP A 280 3.43 -14.01 -10.52
N HIS A 281 3.32 -14.19 -11.84
CA HIS A 281 2.02 -14.21 -12.49
C HIS A 281 1.18 -15.46 -12.19
N GLU A 282 1.80 -16.62 -11.98
CA GLU A 282 1.10 -17.82 -11.49
C GLU A 282 0.49 -17.58 -10.10
N PHE A 283 1.26 -16.99 -9.20
CA PHE A 283 0.79 -16.61 -7.88
C PHE A 283 -0.40 -15.62 -7.95
N LEU A 284 -0.31 -14.60 -8.80
CA LEU A 284 -1.43 -13.66 -8.97
C LEU A 284 -2.69 -14.35 -9.51
N LYS A 285 -2.56 -15.34 -10.38
CA LYS A 285 -3.70 -16.16 -10.81
C LYS A 285 -4.33 -16.92 -9.63
N ALA A 286 -3.54 -17.38 -8.67
CA ALA A 286 -4.08 -18.03 -7.48
C ALA A 286 -4.87 -17.03 -6.59
N ILE A 287 -4.43 -15.77 -6.48
CA ILE A 287 -5.22 -14.71 -5.82
C ILE A 287 -6.54 -14.46 -6.56
N MET A 288 -6.49 -14.39 -7.89
CA MET A 288 -7.70 -14.23 -8.71
C MET A 288 -8.64 -15.43 -8.58
N ASN A 289 -8.11 -16.65 -8.52
CA ASN A 289 -8.89 -17.87 -8.27
C ASN A 289 -9.55 -17.89 -6.89
N ALA A 290 -8.97 -17.18 -5.91
CA ALA A 290 -9.61 -16.91 -4.61
C ALA A 290 -10.68 -15.80 -4.68
N GLY A 291 -11.06 -15.32 -5.86
CA GLY A 291 -12.09 -14.31 -6.10
C GLY A 291 -11.64 -12.86 -5.93
N TYR A 292 -10.38 -12.60 -5.58
CA TYR A 292 -9.85 -11.25 -5.39
C TYR A 292 -9.28 -10.71 -6.71
N LEU A 293 -10.15 -10.11 -7.51
CA LEU A 293 -9.83 -9.70 -8.89
C LEU A 293 -9.23 -8.29 -9.00
N SER A 294 -9.28 -7.50 -7.93
CA SER A 294 -8.74 -6.12 -7.89
C SER A 294 -8.08 -5.85 -6.54
N GLY A 295 -7.09 -4.97 -6.54
CA GLY A 295 -6.46 -4.45 -5.33
C GLY A 295 -7.43 -3.77 -4.36
N ASP A 296 -8.54 -3.24 -4.87
CA ASP A 296 -9.60 -2.62 -4.04
C ASP A 296 -10.28 -3.61 -3.08
N LEU A 297 -10.20 -4.92 -3.37
CA LEU A 297 -10.70 -5.98 -2.51
C LEU A 297 -9.69 -6.45 -1.46
N ILE A 298 -8.48 -5.90 -1.45
CA ILE A 298 -7.40 -6.35 -0.57
C ILE A 298 -6.98 -5.22 0.36
N LEU A 299 -7.25 -5.36 1.65
CA LEU A 299 -6.94 -4.32 2.65
C LEU A 299 -5.50 -4.40 3.18
N SER A 300 -4.88 -5.57 3.12
CA SER A 300 -3.52 -5.78 3.64
C SER A 300 -2.58 -6.26 2.54
N GLY A 301 -1.63 -5.40 2.13
CA GLY A 301 -0.55 -5.81 1.23
C GLY A 301 0.31 -6.94 1.81
N ASN A 302 0.45 -7.02 3.14
CA ASN A 302 1.16 -8.13 3.79
C ASN A 302 0.54 -9.49 3.49
N ALA A 303 -0.80 -9.57 3.30
CA ALA A 303 -1.45 -10.82 2.92
C ALA A 303 -0.96 -11.31 1.55
N ILE A 304 -0.71 -10.40 0.61
CA ILE A 304 -0.17 -10.74 -0.71
C ILE A 304 1.26 -11.28 -0.57
N PHE A 305 2.16 -10.51 0.07
CA PHE A 305 3.59 -10.82 0.03
C PHE A 305 3.96 -12.03 0.88
N TYR A 306 3.30 -12.28 2.01
CA TYR A 306 3.52 -13.51 2.78
C TYR A 306 2.84 -14.73 2.14
N SER A 307 1.71 -14.56 1.46
CA SER A 307 1.15 -15.64 0.64
C SER A 307 2.06 -15.96 -0.56
N TYR A 308 2.75 -14.96 -1.13
CA TYR A 308 3.75 -15.20 -2.16
C TYR A 308 4.95 -15.98 -1.62
N ALA A 309 5.45 -15.65 -0.44
CA ALA A 309 6.51 -16.43 0.20
C ALA A 309 6.07 -17.90 0.41
N PHE A 310 4.84 -18.13 0.85
CA PHE A 310 4.28 -19.49 1.04
C PHE A 310 4.09 -20.23 -0.29
N TYR A 311 3.67 -19.51 -1.36
CA TYR A 311 3.62 -20.03 -2.71
C TYR A 311 5.01 -20.53 -3.19
N LEU A 312 6.06 -19.72 -2.99
CA LEU A 312 7.43 -20.08 -3.35
C LEU A 312 7.96 -21.25 -2.53
N ILE A 313 7.63 -21.32 -1.23
CA ILE A 313 7.96 -22.46 -0.36
C ILE A 313 7.30 -23.73 -0.90
N ALA A 314 6.00 -23.69 -1.21
CA ALA A 314 5.30 -24.85 -1.78
C ALA A 314 5.92 -25.29 -3.11
N LYS A 315 6.21 -24.33 -4.00
CA LYS A 315 6.78 -24.60 -5.34
C LYS A 315 8.18 -25.20 -5.27
N HIS A 316 9.10 -24.59 -4.50
CA HIS A 316 10.53 -24.91 -4.57
C HIS A 316 11.03 -25.79 -3.43
N ARG A 317 10.37 -25.80 -2.24
CA ARG A 317 10.76 -26.66 -1.13
C ARG A 317 10.00 -27.99 -1.16
N PHE A 318 8.71 -27.94 -1.47
CA PHE A 318 7.84 -29.12 -1.47
C PHE A 318 7.49 -29.62 -2.87
N ASN A 319 8.00 -29.00 -3.95
CA ASN A 319 7.78 -29.37 -5.33
C ASN A 319 6.30 -29.53 -5.71
N ALA A 320 5.43 -28.65 -5.16
CA ALA A 320 4.02 -28.62 -5.51
C ALA A 320 3.83 -28.36 -7.00
N SER A 321 2.99 -29.14 -7.66
CA SER A 321 2.60 -28.90 -9.05
C SER A 321 1.85 -27.57 -9.17
N TYR A 322 1.73 -27.03 -10.39
CA TYR A 322 1.01 -25.81 -10.66
C TYR A 322 -0.41 -25.80 -10.05
N ASN A 323 -1.18 -26.87 -10.29
CA ASN A 323 -2.56 -26.94 -9.81
C ASN A 323 -2.64 -27.05 -8.29
N GLU A 324 -1.81 -27.88 -7.66
CA GLU A 324 -1.76 -28.02 -6.21
C GLU A 324 -1.39 -26.69 -5.56
N ASN A 325 -0.36 -26.02 -6.08
CA ASN A 325 0.09 -24.76 -5.53
C ASN A 325 -0.94 -23.64 -5.72
N MET A 326 -1.62 -23.62 -6.88
CA MET A 326 -2.72 -22.69 -7.13
C MET A 326 -3.85 -22.87 -6.11
N HIS A 327 -4.29 -24.10 -5.86
CA HIS A 327 -5.39 -24.38 -4.92
C HIS A 327 -4.99 -24.07 -3.47
N LEU A 328 -3.80 -24.50 -3.03
CA LEU A 328 -3.26 -24.20 -1.70
C LEU A 328 -3.16 -22.70 -1.46
N THR A 329 -2.63 -21.98 -2.42
CA THR A 329 -2.45 -20.53 -2.33
C THR A 329 -3.80 -19.79 -2.34
N SER A 330 -4.75 -20.23 -3.16
CA SER A 330 -6.10 -19.64 -3.20
C SER A 330 -6.82 -19.80 -1.87
N LEU A 331 -6.79 -21.01 -1.29
CA LEU A 331 -7.39 -21.27 0.03
C LEU A 331 -6.72 -20.44 1.12
N TRP A 332 -5.38 -20.42 1.14
CA TRP A 332 -4.62 -19.65 2.13
C TRP A 332 -4.89 -18.16 2.05
N PHE A 333 -4.88 -17.60 0.83
CA PHE A 333 -5.10 -16.18 0.61
C PHE A 333 -6.53 -15.75 1.01
N PHE A 334 -7.53 -16.54 0.62
CA PHE A 334 -8.93 -16.30 1.02
C PHE A 334 -9.06 -16.28 2.55
N TYR A 335 -8.52 -17.30 3.23
CA TYR A 335 -8.49 -17.38 4.67
C TYR A 335 -7.77 -16.18 5.31
N ALA A 336 -6.54 -15.90 4.90
CA ALA A 336 -5.72 -14.84 5.46
C ALA A 336 -6.38 -13.45 5.30
N SER A 337 -7.04 -13.22 4.17
CA SER A 337 -7.77 -11.97 3.90
C SER A 337 -9.04 -11.87 4.74
N LEU A 338 -9.84 -12.92 4.80
CA LEU A 338 -11.11 -12.95 5.55
C LEU A 338 -10.91 -12.65 7.04
N ILE A 339 -9.93 -13.28 7.68
CA ILE A 339 -9.70 -13.13 9.14
C ILE A 339 -8.71 -12.00 9.48
N SER A 340 -8.28 -11.20 8.52
CA SER A 340 -7.28 -10.14 8.75
C SER A 340 -5.95 -10.65 9.34
N LEU A 341 -5.51 -11.86 8.93
CA LEU A 341 -4.40 -12.60 9.54
C LEU A 341 -3.10 -11.79 9.63
N TYR A 342 -2.83 -10.96 8.62
CA TYR A 342 -1.58 -10.19 8.51
C TYR A 342 -1.76 -8.69 8.80
N THR A 343 -2.55 -8.39 9.84
CA THR A 343 -2.72 -7.04 10.39
C THR A 343 -2.17 -6.96 11.83
N GLY A 344 -1.95 -5.77 12.35
CA GLY A 344 -1.42 -5.59 13.72
C GLY A 344 -0.02 -6.21 13.89
N SER A 345 0.13 -7.15 14.82
CA SER A 345 1.41 -7.83 15.13
C SER A 345 1.74 -8.97 14.16
N PHE A 346 1.47 -8.81 12.88
CA PHE A 346 1.57 -9.85 11.84
C PHE A 346 2.94 -10.54 11.76
N GLU A 347 4.05 -9.83 12.02
CA GLU A 347 5.39 -10.43 11.97
C GLU A 347 5.54 -11.62 12.93
N SER A 348 4.93 -11.56 14.11
CA SER A 348 4.95 -12.67 15.07
C SER A 348 4.12 -13.86 14.59
N THR A 349 2.99 -13.61 13.95
CA THR A 349 2.14 -14.65 13.36
C THR A 349 2.85 -15.36 12.22
N VAL A 350 3.45 -14.61 11.29
CA VAL A 350 4.23 -15.18 10.19
C VAL A 350 5.43 -15.96 10.70
N GLU A 351 6.17 -15.42 11.68
CA GLU A 351 7.31 -16.12 12.30
C GLU A 351 6.89 -17.48 12.89
N SER A 352 5.73 -17.54 13.56
CA SER A 352 5.18 -18.79 14.08
C SER A 352 4.85 -19.80 12.98
N HIS A 353 4.25 -19.34 11.87
CA HIS A 353 3.95 -20.19 10.73
C HIS A 353 5.21 -20.72 10.05
N LEU A 354 6.21 -19.85 9.82
CA LEU A 354 7.48 -20.24 9.20
C LEU A 354 8.23 -21.25 10.08
N ASN A 355 8.23 -21.09 11.40
CA ASN A 355 8.83 -22.06 12.32
C ASN A 355 8.14 -23.42 12.24
N SER A 356 6.82 -23.46 12.07
CA SER A 356 6.09 -24.73 11.85
C SER A 356 6.41 -25.35 10.49
N ILE A 357 6.46 -24.54 9.44
CA ILE A 357 6.74 -24.99 8.06
C ILE A 357 8.18 -25.50 7.90
N LYS A 358 9.12 -24.92 8.64
CA LYS A 358 10.54 -25.29 8.60
C LYS A 358 10.79 -26.76 8.94
N GLU A 359 9.99 -27.34 9.81
CA GLU A 359 10.11 -28.73 10.27
C GLU A 359 9.44 -29.73 9.31
N LEU A 360 8.70 -29.27 8.30
CA LEU A 360 7.99 -30.12 7.33
C LEU A 360 8.95 -30.58 6.23
N THR A 361 8.72 -31.80 5.74
CA THR A 361 9.57 -32.45 4.75
C THR A 361 8.84 -32.85 3.47
N THR A 362 7.52 -32.96 3.52
CA THR A 362 6.69 -33.41 2.38
C THR A 362 5.60 -32.40 2.02
N LEU A 363 5.11 -32.46 0.78
CA LEU A 363 3.98 -31.68 0.34
C LEU A 363 2.70 -32.00 1.13
N ASP A 364 2.48 -33.26 1.49
CA ASP A 364 1.30 -33.67 2.26
C ASP A 364 1.32 -33.10 3.68
N GLU A 365 2.49 -33.03 4.31
CA GLU A 365 2.64 -32.34 5.61
C GLU A 365 2.35 -30.84 5.46
N TYR A 366 2.80 -30.21 4.38
CA TYR A 366 2.50 -28.80 4.09
C TYR A 366 1.00 -28.57 3.82
N LYS A 367 0.34 -29.44 3.04
CA LYS A 367 -1.12 -29.41 2.84
C LYS A 367 -1.87 -29.50 4.19
N ASN A 368 -1.46 -30.46 5.02
CA ASN A 368 -2.04 -30.66 6.36
C ASN A 368 -1.84 -29.45 7.26
N PHE A 369 -0.66 -28.79 7.19
CA PHE A 369 -0.43 -27.53 7.90
C PHE A 369 -1.42 -26.45 7.47
N ILE A 370 -1.58 -26.22 6.16
CA ILE A 370 -2.53 -25.24 5.62
C ILE A 370 -3.95 -25.56 6.09
N LEU A 371 -4.41 -26.80 5.88
CA LEU A 371 -5.77 -27.22 6.26
C LEU A 371 -6.02 -27.10 7.77
N SER A 372 -5.04 -27.47 8.61
CA SER A 372 -5.19 -27.36 10.07
C SER A 372 -5.37 -25.91 10.52
N ARG A 373 -4.57 -24.98 9.98
CA ARG A 373 -4.66 -23.55 10.34
C ARG A 373 -5.96 -22.92 9.88
N VAL A 374 -6.44 -23.29 8.71
CA VAL A 374 -7.69 -22.81 8.17
C VAL A 374 -8.88 -23.36 8.98
N ASN A 375 -8.91 -24.66 9.22
CA ASN A 375 -9.99 -25.33 9.97
C ASN A 375 -10.06 -24.90 11.45
N GLU A 376 -8.91 -24.56 12.06
CA GLU A 376 -8.86 -24.05 13.45
C GLU A 376 -9.63 -22.73 13.61
N ARG A 377 -9.67 -21.90 12.59
CA ARG A 377 -10.24 -20.55 12.64
C ARG A 377 -11.59 -20.44 11.93
N LEU A 378 -11.76 -21.08 10.78
CA LEU A 378 -13.00 -21.03 10.00
C LEU A 378 -13.94 -22.18 10.39
N THR A 379 -14.39 -22.14 11.64
CA THR A 379 -15.37 -23.08 12.22
C THR A 379 -16.80 -22.67 11.87
N ASN A 380 -17.78 -23.55 12.15
CA ASN A 380 -19.18 -23.17 12.02
C ASN A 380 -19.52 -21.93 12.86
N ASP A 381 -19.04 -21.87 14.11
CA ASP A 381 -19.27 -20.74 15.02
C ASP A 381 -18.66 -19.42 14.45
N TYR A 382 -17.57 -19.51 13.71
CA TYR A 382 -17.02 -18.33 13.02
C TYR A 382 -18.04 -17.77 12.02
N PHE A 383 -18.63 -18.61 11.17
CA PHE A 383 -19.60 -18.16 10.16
C PHE A 383 -20.95 -17.78 10.75
N ASP A 384 -21.41 -18.53 11.75
CA ASP A 384 -22.76 -18.39 12.29
C ASP A 384 -22.86 -17.34 13.41
N ILE A 385 -21.72 -16.91 14.00
CA ILE A 385 -21.70 -15.95 15.11
C ILE A 385 -20.72 -14.81 14.83
N THR A 386 -19.41 -15.10 14.70
CA THR A 386 -18.36 -14.06 14.62
C THR A 386 -18.53 -13.20 13.38
N LEU A 387 -18.70 -13.81 12.22
CA LEU A 387 -18.83 -13.12 10.94
C LEU A 387 -20.10 -12.26 10.86
N LEU A 388 -21.16 -12.60 11.59
CA LEU A 388 -22.42 -11.84 11.64
C LEU A 388 -22.32 -10.60 12.53
N GLY A 389 -21.33 -10.54 13.43
CA GLY A 389 -21.15 -9.48 14.43
C GLY A 389 -20.54 -8.17 13.88
N SER A 390 -20.25 -7.29 14.83
CA SER A 390 -19.72 -5.93 14.57
C SER A 390 -18.29 -5.91 13.99
N GLU A 391 -17.54 -7.00 14.10
CA GLU A 391 -16.23 -7.15 13.48
C GLU A 391 -16.30 -7.79 12.08
N GLY A 392 -17.47 -8.28 11.69
CA GLY A 392 -17.76 -8.92 10.42
C GLY A 392 -18.69 -8.09 9.53
N LEU A 393 -19.92 -8.61 9.31
CA LEU A 393 -20.91 -8.06 8.37
C LEU A 393 -21.82 -6.98 8.99
N ALA A 394 -21.86 -6.83 10.33
CA ALA A 394 -22.73 -5.85 11.01
C ALA A 394 -22.02 -4.49 11.19
N VAL A 395 -21.38 -3.99 10.15
CA VAL A 395 -20.69 -2.69 10.17
C VAL A 395 -21.16 -1.77 9.06
N SER A 396 -20.96 -0.47 9.28
CA SER A 396 -21.15 0.56 8.26
C SER A 396 -19.81 0.91 7.65
N GLY A 397 -19.78 1.25 6.36
CA GLY A 397 -18.63 1.83 5.70
C GLY A 397 -17.95 0.95 4.66
N ARG A 398 -16.92 1.53 4.02
CA ARG A 398 -16.12 0.90 2.98
C ARG A 398 -14.84 0.33 3.60
N GLY A 399 -14.39 -0.82 3.11
CA GLY A 399 -13.09 -1.37 3.52
C GLY A 399 -13.19 -2.28 4.75
N ASN A 400 -13.99 -3.33 4.65
CA ASN A 400 -14.05 -4.43 5.61
C ASN A 400 -13.73 -5.75 4.90
N ASN A 401 -12.94 -6.61 5.55
CA ASN A 401 -12.54 -7.90 5.00
C ASN A 401 -13.71 -8.85 4.77
N ALA A 402 -14.76 -8.81 5.62
CA ALA A 402 -15.95 -9.63 5.43
C ALA A 402 -16.73 -9.24 4.16
N TRP A 403 -16.86 -7.92 3.88
CA TRP A 403 -17.44 -7.45 2.62
C TRP A 403 -16.59 -7.89 1.42
N ASN A 404 -15.28 -7.71 1.49
CA ASN A 404 -14.39 -8.09 0.39
C ASN A 404 -14.40 -9.61 0.14
N ALA A 405 -14.48 -10.42 1.21
CA ALA A 405 -14.64 -11.87 1.10
C ALA A 405 -16.02 -12.25 0.52
N TYR A 406 -17.08 -11.51 0.84
CA TYR A 406 -18.39 -11.71 0.20
C TYR A 406 -18.31 -11.42 -1.30
N VAL A 407 -17.68 -10.32 -1.71
CA VAL A 407 -17.46 -10.01 -3.13
C VAL A 407 -16.60 -11.07 -3.81
N ALA A 408 -15.53 -11.51 -3.16
CA ALA A 408 -14.69 -12.61 -3.66
C ALA A 408 -15.52 -13.90 -3.83
N SER A 409 -16.43 -14.18 -2.90
CA SER A 409 -17.34 -15.33 -2.99
C SER A 409 -18.30 -15.23 -4.18
N LEU A 410 -18.83 -14.04 -4.47
CA LEU A 410 -19.63 -13.80 -5.67
C LEU A 410 -18.83 -14.06 -6.96
N ASN A 411 -17.55 -13.66 -6.98
CA ASN A 411 -16.65 -13.90 -8.11
C ASN A 411 -16.35 -15.42 -8.29
N ILE A 412 -16.10 -16.15 -7.19
CA ILE A 412 -15.85 -17.61 -7.23
C ILE A 412 -17.08 -18.37 -7.75
N MET A 413 -18.27 -17.88 -7.45
CA MET A 413 -19.54 -18.53 -7.82
C MET A 413 -20.15 -18.02 -9.13
N ASP A 414 -19.43 -17.19 -9.89
CA ASP A 414 -19.91 -16.57 -11.12
C ASP A 414 -21.27 -15.87 -10.97
N ALA A 415 -21.49 -15.21 -9.82
CA ALA A 415 -22.75 -14.52 -9.53
C ALA A 415 -22.98 -13.36 -10.50
N LYS A 416 -24.23 -13.22 -10.94
CA LYS A 416 -24.65 -12.12 -11.80
C LYS A 416 -24.89 -10.86 -10.98
N ILE A 417 -24.65 -9.71 -11.62
CA ILE A 417 -25.01 -8.41 -11.08
C ILE A 417 -26.54 -8.37 -10.87
N LEU A 418 -26.95 -7.88 -9.72
CA LEU A 418 -28.36 -7.77 -9.36
C LEU A 418 -29.10 -6.88 -10.39
N PHE A 419 -30.30 -7.29 -10.78
CA PHE A 419 -31.19 -6.64 -11.76
C PHE A 419 -30.61 -6.51 -13.18
N SER A 420 -29.42 -7.01 -13.47
CA SER A 420 -28.80 -6.87 -14.79
C SER A 420 -29.65 -7.51 -15.89
N LYS A 421 -30.03 -6.71 -16.88
CA LYS A 421 -30.74 -7.16 -18.08
C LYS A 421 -29.84 -7.97 -19.02
N SER A 422 -28.52 -7.74 -18.95
CA SER A 422 -27.50 -8.38 -19.79
C SER A 422 -26.88 -9.63 -19.17
N SER A 423 -27.34 -10.06 -17.98
CA SER A 423 -26.73 -11.16 -17.21
C SER A 423 -25.23 -11.00 -16.96
N LEU A 424 -24.78 -9.77 -16.76
CA LEU A 424 -23.38 -9.43 -16.51
C LEU A 424 -22.92 -10.04 -15.16
N LEU A 425 -21.73 -10.65 -15.15
CA LEU A 425 -21.14 -11.21 -13.93
C LEU A 425 -20.53 -10.11 -13.05
N VAL A 426 -20.56 -10.30 -11.73
CA VAL A 426 -19.89 -9.40 -10.77
C VAL A 426 -18.39 -9.29 -11.08
N SER A 427 -17.75 -10.38 -11.50
CA SER A 427 -16.34 -10.41 -11.88
C SER A 427 -15.98 -9.40 -12.99
N LYS A 428 -16.90 -9.10 -13.91
CA LYS A 428 -16.71 -8.14 -14.99
C LYS A 428 -16.55 -6.69 -14.53
N LEU A 429 -17.02 -6.36 -13.32
CA LEU A 429 -16.82 -5.04 -12.74
C LEU A 429 -15.36 -4.75 -12.37
N PHE A 430 -14.53 -5.80 -12.29
CA PHE A 430 -13.12 -5.72 -11.89
C PHE A 430 -12.15 -5.92 -13.08
N GLU A 431 -12.66 -6.03 -14.31
CA GLU A 431 -11.79 -6.15 -15.49
C GLU A 431 -11.07 -4.83 -15.80
N PRO A 432 -9.79 -4.89 -16.22
CA PRO A 432 -9.04 -3.71 -16.64
C PRO A 432 -9.74 -2.96 -17.77
N GLY A 433 -9.76 -1.64 -17.68
CA GLY A 433 -10.38 -0.78 -18.71
C GLY A 433 -11.86 -0.49 -18.51
N THR A 434 -12.51 -1.06 -17.49
CA THR A 434 -13.86 -0.66 -17.06
C THR A 434 -13.85 0.70 -16.35
N ASP A 435 -12.67 1.23 -15.99
CA ASP A 435 -12.45 2.51 -15.31
C ASP A 435 -12.62 3.77 -16.20
N GLY A 436 -13.13 3.63 -17.43
CA GLY A 436 -13.42 4.79 -18.26
C GLY A 436 -14.44 5.70 -17.57
N ASN A 437 -14.09 6.92 -17.19
CA ASN A 437 -14.89 8.06 -16.69
C ASN A 437 -16.13 7.76 -15.78
N ARG A 438 -16.40 6.48 -15.47
CA ARG A 438 -17.46 5.98 -14.62
C ARG A 438 -16.79 5.10 -13.57
N LYS A 439 -17.08 5.35 -12.31
CA LYS A 439 -16.76 4.41 -11.22
C LYS A 439 -17.59 3.16 -11.48
N SER A 440 -16.99 2.14 -12.07
CA SER A 440 -17.64 0.90 -12.51
C SER A 440 -18.31 0.11 -11.37
N LEU A 441 -17.97 0.40 -10.13
CA LEU A 441 -18.49 -0.19 -8.91
C LEU A 441 -19.48 0.74 -8.24
N GLU A 442 -20.70 0.82 -8.75
CA GLU A 442 -21.76 1.47 -8.00
C GLU A 442 -22.37 0.47 -7.02
N LYS A 443 -22.10 0.73 -5.74
CA LYS A 443 -22.80 0.09 -4.63
C LYS A 443 -24.14 0.78 -4.48
N HIS A 444 -25.19 0.07 -4.82
CA HIS A 444 -26.57 0.55 -4.65
C HIS A 444 -27.07 0.17 -3.27
N HIS A 445 -27.81 1.09 -2.63
CA HIS A 445 -28.58 0.78 -1.43
C HIS A 445 -29.87 0.06 -1.81
N LEU A 446 -30.05 -1.16 -1.36
CA LEU A 446 -31.29 -1.93 -1.58
C LEU A 446 -32.52 -1.27 -0.92
N PHE A 447 -32.32 -0.74 0.29
CA PHE A 447 -33.25 0.23 0.88
C PHE A 447 -32.69 1.62 0.63
N PRO A 448 -33.27 2.40 -0.30
CA PRO A 448 -32.73 3.67 -0.74
C PRO A 448 -32.47 4.65 0.41
N LYS A 449 -31.39 5.42 0.29
CA LYS A 449 -30.96 6.34 1.35
C LYS A 449 -32.02 7.40 1.66
N ALA A 450 -32.68 7.95 0.66
CA ALA A 450 -33.74 8.94 0.85
C ALA A 450 -34.95 8.34 1.57
N TYR A 451 -35.35 7.13 1.18
CA TYR A 451 -36.42 6.39 1.85
C TYR A 451 -36.12 6.16 3.34
N LEU A 452 -34.94 5.63 3.68
CA LEU A 452 -34.58 5.38 5.07
C LEU A 452 -34.45 6.68 5.89
N LYS A 453 -34.00 7.78 5.28
CA LYS A 453 -34.00 9.10 5.94
C LYS A 453 -35.39 9.60 6.24
N SER A 454 -36.37 9.38 5.38
CA SER A 454 -37.77 9.74 5.64
C SER A 454 -38.36 8.98 6.82
N LEU A 455 -37.84 7.77 7.11
CA LEU A 455 -38.18 6.95 8.27
C LEU A 455 -37.36 7.30 9.54
N GLY A 456 -36.43 8.30 9.45
CA GLY A 456 -35.65 8.76 10.60
C GLY A 456 -34.36 8.00 10.89
N TYR A 457 -33.88 7.13 9.98
CA TYR A 457 -32.63 6.39 10.17
C TYR A 457 -31.40 7.29 10.02
N PRO A 458 -30.41 7.19 10.93
CA PRO A 458 -29.15 7.91 10.80
C PRO A 458 -28.24 7.25 9.73
N ASP A 459 -27.33 8.03 9.16
CA ASP A 459 -26.41 7.57 8.10
C ASP A 459 -25.60 6.31 8.49
N SER A 460 -25.25 6.12 9.75
CA SER A 460 -24.54 4.93 10.24
C SER A 460 -25.39 3.64 10.14
N LYS A 461 -26.70 3.76 10.25
CA LYS A 461 -27.64 2.64 10.07
C LYS A 461 -27.96 2.41 8.59
N ILE A 462 -28.05 3.47 7.80
CA ILE A 462 -28.36 3.39 6.37
C ILE A 462 -27.20 2.74 5.60
N ASN A 463 -25.95 3.11 5.92
CA ASN A 463 -24.76 2.66 5.20
C ASN A 463 -24.25 1.29 5.69
N GLN A 464 -25.12 0.41 6.15
CA GLN A 464 -24.78 -0.97 6.53
C GLN A 464 -24.36 -1.78 5.30
N MET A 465 -23.36 -2.67 5.44
CA MET A 465 -22.88 -3.53 4.33
C MET A 465 -23.99 -4.38 3.76
N ALA A 466 -24.82 -4.93 4.61
CA ALA A 466 -25.96 -5.73 4.19
C ALA A 466 -27.07 -4.94 3.45
N ASN A 467 -26.93 -3.61 3.36
CA ASN A 467 -27.81 -2.78 2.53
C ASN A 467 -27.25 -2.51 1.12
N TYR A 468 -26.06 -3.03 0.79
CA TYR A 468 -25.46 -2.78 -0.53
C TYR A 468 -25.54 -3.99 -1.46
N ALA A 469 -25.75 -3.73 -2.74
CA ALA A 469 -25.60 -4.69 -3.83
C ALA A 469 -24.84 -4.05 -5.01
N PHE A 470 -24.34 -4.89 -5.92
CA PHE A 470 -23.79 -4.42 -7.19
C PHE A 470 -24.89 -4.42 -8.23
N ILE A 471 -25.09 -3.28 -8.88
CA ILE A 471 -26.02 -3.15 -10.00
C ILE A 471 -25.31 -2.45 -11.17
N ASP A 472 -25.78 -2.67 -12.39
CA ASP A 472 -25.33 -1.95 -13.57
C ASP A 472 -25.71 -0.46 -13.44
N TRP A 473 -24.82 0.43 -13.93
CA TRP A 473 -25.08 1.88 -13.92
C TRP A 473 -26.42 2.25 -14.56
N LYS A 474 -26.76 1.60 -15.68
CA LYS A 474 -28.00 1.85 -16.42
C LYS A 474 -29.21 1.43 -15.60
N ASP A 475 -29.13 0.31 -14.92
CA ASP A 475 -30.21 -0.22 -14.10
C ASP A 475 -30.40 0.62 -12.82
N ASN A 476 -29.31 1.24 -12.30
CA ASN A 476 -29.37 2.13 -11.13
C ASN A 476 -30.14 3.45 -11.41
N MET A 477 -30.12 3.93 -12.62
CA MET A 477 -30.86 5.14 -12.99
C MET A 477 -32.39 4.91 -13.00
N ASP A 478 -32.82 3.68 -13.18
CA ASP A 478 -34.24 3.30 -13.17
C ASP A 478 -34.77 3.06 -11.75
N ILE A 479 -33.88 2.86 -10.76
CA ILE A 479 -34.24 2.68 -9.34
C ILE A 479 -34.12 4.04 -8.64
N LEU A 480 -35.27 4.65 -8.42
CA LEU A 480 -35.41 5.94 -7.71
C LEU A 480 -35.36 5.77 -6.19
N ASP A 481 -35.66 6.82 -5.44
CA ASP A 481 -35.68 6.87 -3.99
C ASP A 481 -36.91 6.17 -3.35
N ASP A 482 -37.61 5.32 -4.09
CA ASP A 482 -38.83 4.65 -3.67
C ASP A 482 -38.56 3.48 -2.69
N ALA A 483 -39.58 3.12 -1.91
CA ALA A 483 -39.50 1.95 -1.04
C ALA A 483 -39.22 0.67 -1.85
N PRO A 484 -38.49 -0.32 -1.30
CA PRO A 484 -38.28 -1.60 -2.00
C PRO A 484 -39.52 -2.28 -2.50
N SER A 485 -40.61 -2.25 -1.72
CA SER A 485 -41.91 -2.80 -2.10
C SER A 485 -42.55 -2.14 -3.33
N VAL A 486 -42.10 -0.94 -3.70
CA VAL A 486 -42.59 -0.21 -4.89
C VAL A 486 -41.72 -0.52 -6.10
N TYR A 487 -40.38 -0.39 -5.99
CA TYR A 487 -39.51 -0.55 -7.15
C TYR A 487 -39.18 -1.99 -7.51
N TYR A 488 -39.10 -2.90 -6.52
CA TYR A 488 -38.69 -4.28 -6.77
C TYR A 488 -39.62 -5.05 -7.71
N PRO A 489 -40.96 -4.97 -7.58
CA PRO A 489 -41.88 -5.57 -8.58
C PRO A 489 -41.64 -5.04 -10.00
N ILE A 490 -41.29 -3.75 -10.14
CA ILE A 490 -41.08 -3.12 -11.46
C ILE A 490 -39.80 -3.68 -12.12
N VAL A 491 -38.70 -3.81 -11.37
CA VAL A 491 -37.45 -4.38 -11.92
C VAL A 491 -37.52 -5.89 -12.15
N CYS A 492 -38.50 -6.56 -11.54
CA CYS A 492 -38.78 -7.98 -11.74
C CYS A 492 -39.81 -8.24 -12.85
N GLU A 493 -40.41 -7.20 -13.45
CA GLU A 493 -41.41 -7.36 -14.51
C GLU A 493 -40.82 -8.17 -15.68
N GLY A 494 -41.60 -9.18 -16.11
CA GLY A 494 -41.21 -10.07 -17.21
C GLY A 494 -40.25 -11.22 -16.83
N LYS A 495 -39.84 -11.33 -15.55
CA LYS A 495 -39.05 -12.47 -15.03
C LYS A 495 -39.99 -13.54 -14.46
N SER A 496 -39.65 -14.81 -14.67
CA SER A 496 -40.31 -15.92 -14.00
C SER A 496 -39.94 -16.00 -12.51
N GLU A 497 -40.76 -16.66 -11.70
CA GLU A 497 -40.46 -16.89 -10.27
C GLU A 497 -39.11 -17.58 -10.05
N ASP A 498 -38.74 -18.53 -10.92
CA ASP A 498 -37.47 -19.23 -10.83
C ASP A 498 -36.26 -18.32 -11.16
N GLU A 499 -36.42 -17.35 -12.08
CA GLU A 499 -35.40 -16.34 -12.38
C GLU A 499 -35.23 -15.37 -11.22
N ILE A 500 -36.34 -14.94 -10.62
CA ILE A 500 -36.31 -14.05 -9.43
C ILE A 500 -35.62 -14.77 -8.28
N ARG A 501 -36.02 -16.01 -7.99
CA ARG A 501 -35.42 -16.81 -6.91
C ARG A 501 -33.91 -17.00 -7.11
N ARG A 502 -33.48 -17.36 -8.32
CA ARG A 502 -32.03 -17.48 -8.64
C ARG A 502 -31.29 -16.15 -8.45
N MET A 503 -31.87 -15.06 -8.89
CA MET A 503 -31.28 -13.72 -8.72
C MET A 503 -31.14 -13.34 -7.23
N GLU A 504 -32.18 -13.65 -6.41
CA GLU A 504 -32.14 -13.46 -4.95
C GLU A 504 -31.04 -14.33 -4.31
N GLU A 505 -31.01 -15.62 -4.63
CA GLU A 505 -30.01 -16.55 -4.12
C GLU A 505 -28.58 -16.12 -4.51
N GLU A 506 -28.31 -15.81 -5.78
CA GLU A 506 -26.99 -15.36 -6.26
C GLU A 506 -26.49 -14.13 -5.48
N ASN A 507 -27.38 -13.20 -5.12
CA ASN A 507 -27.06 -11.93 -4.46
C ASN A 507 -27.33 -11.91 -2.95
N ALA A 508 -27.52 -13.09 -2.34
CA ALA A 508 -27.78 -13.23 -0.91
C ALA A 508 -28.96 -12.37 -0.42
N LEU A 509 -30.07 -12.36 -1.15
CA LEU A 509 -31.29 -11.67 -0.78
C LEU A 509 -32.28 -12.65 -0.14
N PRO A 510 -32.93 -12.31 1.01
CA PRO A 510 -34.00 -13.10 1.57
C PRO A 510 -35.21 -13.05 0.63
N HIS A 511 -35.96 -14.14 0.51
CA HIS A 511 -37.18 -14.13 -0.27
C HIS A 511 -38.23 -13.18 0.34
N GLY A 512 -38.84 -12.33 -0.49
CA GLY A 512 -39.82 -11.33 -0.05
C GLY A 512 -39.20 -10.15 0.72
N TRP A 513 -37.89 -9.94 0.57
CA TRP A 513 -37.12 -8.94 1.29
C TRP A 513 -37.64 -7.50 1.12
N GLU A 514 -38.29 -7.21 0.01
CA GLU A 514 -38.85 -5.89 -0.33
C GLU A 514 -39.99 -5.46 0.61
N ASN A 515 -40.62 -6.44 1.29
CA ASN A 515 -41.70 -6.23 2.26
C ASN A 515 -41.24 -6.35 3.72
N MET A 516 -39.94 -6.63 3.97
CA MET A 516 -39.41 -6.77 5.32
C MET A 516 -39.18 -5.42 6.00
N ALA A 517 -39.25 -5.39 7.35
CA ALA A 517 -38.70 -4.28 8.10
C ALA A 517 -37.19 -4.21 7.88
N TYR A 518 -36.62 -3.00 7.85
CA TYR A 518 -35.23 -2.79 7.47
C TYR A 518 -34.22 -3.55 8.34
N GLU A 519 -34.43 -3.56 9.65
CA GLU A 519 -33.56 -4.30 10.59
C GLU A 519 -33.61 -5.81 10.38
N ASP A 520 -34.83 -6.36 10.17
CA ASP A 520 -35.05 -7.77 9.92
C ASP A 520 -34.39 -8.19 8.59
N PHE A 521 -34.51 -7.33 7.57
CA PHE A 521 -33.80 -7.51 6.31
C PHE A 521 -32.29 -7.56 6.49
N LEU A 522 -31.72 -6.62 7.24
CA LEU A 522 -30.27 -6.59 7.49
C LEU A 522 -29.80 -7.87 8.18
N GLU A 523 -30.53 -8.36 9.18
CA GLU A 523 -30.19 -9.58 9.91
C GLU A 523 -30.26 -10.81 8.99
N ALA A 524 -31.37 -10.98 8.29
CA ALA A 524 -31.59 -12.09 7.38
C ALA A 524 -30.53 -12.12 6.26
N ARG A 525 -30.23 -10.96 5.68
CA ARG A 525 -29.25 -10.85 4.61
C ARG A 525 -27.82 -11.15 5.07
N ARG A 526 -27.42 -10.71 6.27
CA ARG A 526 -26.10 -11.06 6.83
C ARG A 526 -25.90 -12.55 6.93
N LYS A 527 -26.92 -13.30 7.34
CA LYS A 527 -26.89 -14.78 7.40
C LYS A 527 -26.67 -15.39 6.01
N LEU A 528 -27.34 -14.87 4.99
CA LEU A 528 -27.16 -15.34 3.61
C LEU A 528 -25.79 -14.95 3.04
N MET A 529 -25.30 -13.77 3.34
CA MET A 529 -23.94 -13.34 2.95
C MET A 529 -22.87 -14.23 3.60
N ALA A 530 -23.01 -14.54 4.90
CA ALA A 530 -22.10 -15.44 5.60
C ALA A 530 -22.15 -16.86 5.02
N ALA A 531 -23.34 -17.35 4.65
CA ALA A 531 -23.50 -18.64 3.98
C ALA A 531 -22.80 -18.66 2.60
N LYS A 532 -22.83 -17.56 1.83
CA LYS A 532 -22.08 -17.43 0.56
C LYS A 532 -20.56 -17.48 0.80
N ILE A 533 -20.06 -16.76 1.80
CA ILE A 533 -18.63 -16.80 2.17
C ILE A 533 -18.21 -18.21 2.57
N LYS A 534 -19.03 -18.90 3.38
CA LYS A 534 -18.79 -20.28 3.79
C LYS A 534 -18.78 -21.24 2.59
N ALA A 535 -19.74 -21.11 1.68
CA ALA A 535 -19.81 -21.96 0.49
C ALA A 535 -18.59 -21.76 -0.44
N ALA A 536 -18.11 -20.53 -0.62
CA ALA A 536 -16.89 -20.25 -1.38
C ALA A 536 -15.65 -20.85 -0.70
N TYR A 537 -15.54 -20.71 0.62
CA TYR A 537 -14.49 -21.35 1.41
C TYR A 537 -14.48 -22.87 1.23
N GLU A 538 -15.64 -23.52 1.33
CA GLU A 538 -15.76 -24.99 1.17
C GLU A 538 -15.40 -25.45 -0.26
N LEU A 539 -15.73 -24.66 -1.29
CA LEU A 539 -15.27 -24.92 -2.66
C LEU A 539 -13.74 -24.87 -2.78
N LEU A 540 -13.10 -23.83 -2.23
CA LEU A 540 -11.65 -23.70 -2.26
C LEU A 540 -10.97 -24.81 -1.45
N LYS A 541 -11.52 -25.18 -0.30
CA LYS A 541 -11.01 -26.25 0.56
C LYS A 541 -11.07 -27.62 -0.12
N LYS A 542 -12.21 -27.94 -0.76
CA LYS A 542 -12.41 -29.21 -1.51
C LYS A 542 -11.36 -29.43 -2.59
N ASN A 543 -10.87 -28.35 -3.22
CA ASN A 543 -9.82 -28.44 -4.24
C ASN A 543 -8.44 -28.78 -3.67
N VAL A 544 -8.24 -28.58 -2.36
CA VAL A 544 -7.00 -28.91 -1.63
C VAL A 544 -7.04 -30.32 -1.04
N GLU A 545 -8.20 -30.77 -0.53
CA GLU A 545 -8.44 -32.12 0.00
C GLU A 545 -8.36 -33.16 -1.12
#